data_284eda1a44168d545a4e11f78d6b38fe
#
_entry.id   284eda1a44168d545a4e11f78d6b38fe
#
_cell.length_a   1.000
_cell.length_b   1.000
_cell.length_c   1.000
_cell.angle_alpha   90.00
_cell.angle_beta   90.00
_cell.angle_gamma   90.00
#
_symmetry.space_group_name_H-M   'P 1'
#
loop_
_entity.id
_entity.type
_entity.pdbx_description
1 polymer ?
#
loop_
_entity_poly.entity_id
_entity_poly.type
_entity_poly.pdbx_seq_one_letter_code
_entity_poly.pdbx_strand_id
1 'polypeptide(L)'
;MKPSPASTPVGSTLRISLVCNTAWAIYTYRQGLIRTLVARGVEVTVIAPRDRTFDLLAQMGCRCIDLPVASKGTNPRDDLRTLWALYRHYRAIRPHVVFHYTIKPNIYGSISAKLAGVASVAVTTGLGYVFIQSSRTAQIAKKLYRFAFRFPREIWFLNRDDMAAFTEQHLLVHPERARLLHGEGVDLEQFAPTPLPESNQVTFILIGRLLWDKGVGEYVDAARQLRARYRDVRFQLLGPVGVDNPSAISRDEVAAWEREGIIEYGGEAHDVRPFIAAADCVVLPSYREGVPRTLMEAAAMGRPIVATDVPGCREVVTDGINGLLCEAKSATSLAEKLAQMLDMSGAARREMGERGRQKVAAEFDERAVVERYTDLIRNLTGVSL
;
A
#
# COMPACT_ATOMS: atom_id res chain seq x y z
N MET A 1 27.27 23.78 -17.98
CA MET A 1 26.07 24.62 -17.87
C MET A 1 24.87 23.69 -17.59
N LYS A 2 24.26 23.77 -16.41
CA LYS A 2 23.00 23.07 -16.12
C LYS A 2 21.88 23.76 -16.92
N PRO A 3 21.00 23.02 -17.62
CA PRO A 3 19.85 23.65 -18.26
C PRO A 3 18.96 24.22 -17.15
N SER A 4 18.67 25.51 -17.22
CA SER A 4 17.71 26.22 -16.38
C SER A 4 16.33 25.55 -16.50
N PRO A 5 15.56 25.40 -15.44
CA PRO A 5 14.19 24.90 -15.53
C PRO A 5 13.39 25.87 -16.40
N ALA A 6 12.74 25.35 -17.43
CA ALA A 6 11.82 26.13 -18.26
C ALA A 6 10.71 26.67 -17.35
N SER A 7 10.71 27.98 -17.15
CA SER A 7 9.65 28.69 -16.42
C SER A 7 8.32 28.46 -17.15
N THR A 8 7.36 27.88 -16.46
CA THR A 8 5.98 27.73 -16.95
C THR A 8 5.39 29.15 -17.15
N PRO A 9 4.75 29.47 -18.30
CA PRO A 9 4.13 30.77 -18.50
C PRO A 9 3.06 31.00 -17.43
N VAL A 10 3.05 32.18 -16.82
CA VAL A 10 2.03 32.63 -15.88
C VAL A 10 0.67 32.55 -16.57
N GLY A 11 -0.22 31.63 -16.14
CA GLY A 11 -1.56 31.45 -16.69
C GLY A 11 -1.89 30.03 -17.19
N SER A 12 -0.94 29.08 -17.25
CA SER A 12 -1.26 27.69 -17.68
C SER A 12 -1.62 26.83 -16.47
N THR A 13 -2.81 26.21 -16.54
CA THR A 13 -3.26 25.24 -15.50
C THR A 13 -2.23 24.14 -15.29
N LEU A 14 -1.85 23.90 -14.06
CA LEU A 14 -0.91 22.82 -13.72
C LEU A 14 -1.55 21.46 -13.97
N ARG A 15 -0.86 20.58 -14.67
CA ARG A 15 -1.35 19.24 -15.03
C ARG A 15 -0.47 18.17 -14.39
N ILE A 16 -1.08 17.30 -13.61
CA ILE A 16 -0.42 16.16 -12.95
C ILE A 16 -1.07 14.88 -13.41
N SER A 17 -0.25 13.86 -13.68
CA SER A 17 -0.76 12.53 -14.02
C SER A 17 -0.35 11.49 -12.98
N LEU A 18 -1.29 10.63 -12.58
CA LEU A 18 -1.08 9.49 -11.68
C LEU A 18 -1.31 8.22 -12.49
N VAL A 19 -0.31 7.34 -12.56
CA VAL A 19 -0.32 6.15 -13.40
C VAL A 19 -0.11 4.90 -12.56
N CYS A 20 -1.06 3.97 -12.60
CA CYS A 20 -1.02 2.72 -11.83
C CYS A 20 -1.56 1.55 -12.67
N ASN A 21 -1.28 0.32 -12.23
CA ASN A 21 -1.85 -0.90 -12.82
C ASN A 21 -3.28 -1.22 -12.35
N THR A 22 -3.87 -0.38 -11.49
CA THR A 22 -5.27 -0.48 -11.03
C THR A 22 -5.76 0.90 -10.58
N ALA A 23 -6.96 1.29 -10.98
CA ALA A 23 -7.57 2.54 -10.55
C ALA A 23 -7.95 2.48 -9.06
N TRP A 24 -8.33 1.30 -8.59
CA TRP A 24 -8.62 1.06 -7.17
C TRP A 24 -7.47 1.49 -6.25
N ALA A 25 -6.21 1.22 -6.62
CA ALA A 25 -5.07 1.63 -5.80
C ALA A 25 -4.92 3.16 -5.74
N ILE A 26 -5.14 3.87 -6.85
CA ILE A 26 -5.15 5.33 -6.85
C ILE A 26 -6.27 5.86 -5.97
N TYR A 27 -7.49 5.35 -6.14
CA TYR A 27 -8.62 5.75 -5.33
C TYR A 27 -8.38 5.49 -3.84
N THR A 28 -7.89 4.30 -3.48
CA THR A 28 -7.73 3.90 -2.09
C THR A 28 -6.61 4.66 -1.38
N TYR A 29 -5.48 4.90 -2.06
CA TYR A 29 -4.27 5.41 -1.41
C TYR A 29 -3.94 6.88 -1.71
N ARG A 30 -4.73 7.56 -2.57
CA ARG A 30 -4.37 8.93 -3.03
C ARG A 30 -5.52 9.92 -2.92
N GLN A 31 -6.57 9.61 -2.14
CA GLN A 31 -7.72 10.50 -2.00
C GLN A 31 -7.32 11.87 -1.46
N GLY A 32 -6.53 11.94 -0.38
CA GLY A 32 -6.08 13.20 0.21
C GLY A 32 -5.23 14.01 -0.77
N LEU A 33 -4.30 13.36 -1.48
CA LEU A 33 -3.51 14.00 -2.53
C LEU A 33 -4.41 14.58 -3.64
N ILE A 34 -5.33 13.78 -4.17
CA ILE A 34 -6.24 14.20 -5.25
C ILE A 34 -7.11 15.38 -4.80
N ARG A 35 -7.75 15.28 -3.62
CA ARG A 35 -8.58 16.37 -3.08
C ARG A 35 -7.77 17.67 -2.94
N THR A 36 -6.53 17.57 -2.43
CA THR A 36 -5.65 18.72 -2.26
C THR A 36 -5.27 19.35 -3.59
N LEU A 37 -4.88 18.54 -4.59
CA LEU A 37 -4.50 19.04 -5.91
C LEU A 37 -5.68 19.69 -6.64
N VAL A 38 -6.83 19.03 -6.65
CA VAL A 38 -8.05 19.54 -7.30
C VAL A 38 -8.54 20.82 -6.63
N ALA A 39 -8.55 20.89 -5.30
CA ALA A 39 -8.93 22.11 -4.55
C ALA A 39 -8.00 23.29 -4.86
N ARG A 40 -6.76 23.04 -5.27
CA ARG A 40 -5.78 24.06 -5.70
C ARG A 40 -5.82 24.32 -7.22
N GLY A 41 -6.84 23.85 -7.93
CA GLY A 41 -7.03 24.11 -9.37
C GLY A 41 -6.10 23.31 -10.28
N VAL A 42 -5.48 22.22 -9.79
CA VAL A 42 -4.64 21.33 -10.61
C VAL A 42 -5.48 20.39 -11.42
N GLU A 43 -5.20 20.24 -12.70
CA GLU A 43 -5.78 19.20 -13.54
C GLU A 43 -5.12 17.85 -13.23
N VAL A 44 -5.85 16.97 -12.55
CA VAL A 44 -5.39 15.62 -12.21
C VAL A 44 -5.89 14.61 -13.24
N THR A 45 -4.97 13.91 -13.91
CA THR A 45 -5.31 12.81 -14.82
C THR A 45 -4.88 11.48 -14.22
N VAL A 46 -5.80 10.55 -14.08
CA VAL A 46 -5.52 9.16 -13.68
C VAL A 46 -5.47 8.27 -14.92
N ILE A 47 -4.38 7.52 -15.10
CA ILE A 47 -4.19 6.56 -16.19
C ILE A 47 -4.04 5.18 -15.56
N ALA A 48 -5.05 4.34 -15.71
CA ALA A 48 -5.09 2.98 -15.13
C ALA A 48 -6.10 2.11 -15.87
N PRO A 49 -6.08 0.78 -15.71
CA PRO A 49 -7.17 -0.07 -16.17
C PRO A 49 -8.50 0.35 -15.53
N ARG A 50 -9.56 0.36 -16.34
CA ARG A 50 -10.91 0.71 -15.87
C ARG A 50 -11.42 -0.34 -14.90
N ASP A 51 -11.88 0.11 -13.76
CA ASP A 51 -12.59 -0.68 -12.77
C ASP A 51 -13.75 0.15 -12.15
N ARG A 52 -14.44 -0.41 -11.16
CA ARG A 52 -15.55 0.25 -10.45
C ARG A 52 -15.20 1.60 -9.79
N THR A 53 -13.92 1.91 -9.60
CA THR A 53 -13.48 3.13 -8.94
C THR A 53 -13.27 4.30 -9.90
N PHE A 54 -13.34 4.07 -11.22
CA PHE A 54 -13.20 5.12 -12.22
C PHE A 54 -14.21 6.26 -12.04
N ASP A 55 -15.47 5.91 -11.79
CA ASP A 55 -16.54 6.90 -11.62
C ASP A 55 -16.37 7.68 -10.31
N LEU A 56 -15.84 7.03 -9.27
CA LEU A 56 -15.51 7.69 -8.01
C LEU A 56 -14.35 8.68 -8.18
N LEU A 57 -13.32 8.32 -8.92
CA LEU A 57 -12.21 9.22 -9.27
C LEU A 57 -12.68 10.41 -10.11
N ALA A 58 -13.59 10.18 -11.05
CA ALA A 58 -14.20 11.25 -11.86
C ALA A 58 -15.02 12.22 -10.99
N GLN A 59 -15.78 11.70 -10.02
CA GLN A 59 -16.52 12.53 -9.04
C GLN A 59 -15.58 13.37 -8.16
N MET A 60 -14.35 12.91 -7.93
CA MET A 60 -13.31 13.70 -7.24
C MET A 60 -12.68 14.79 -8.12
N GLY A 61 -13.09 14.94 -9.38
CA GLY A 61 -12.57 15.93 -10.32
C GLY A 61 -11.40 15.44 -11.18
N CYS A 62 -11.10 14.14 -11.18
CA CYS A 62 -10.05 13.57 -12.03
C CYS A 62 -10.53 13.34 -13.46
N ARG A 63 -9.66 13.60 -14.43
CA ARG A 63 -9.78 13.02 -15.77
C ARG A 63 -9.27 11.59 -15.75
N CYS A 64 -10.12 10.60 -16.05
CA CYS A 64 -9.74 9.19 -16.07
C CYS A 64 -9.50 8.70 -17.50
N ILE A 65 -8.38 8.00 -17.72
CA ILE A 65 -8.01 7.39 -19.00
C ILE A 65 -7.83 5.90 -18.78
N ASP A 66 -8.62 5.11 -19.50
CA ASP A 66 -8.51 3.67 -19.50
C ASP A 66 -7.27 3.24 -20.28
N LEU A 67 -6.34 2.62 -19.58
CA LEU A 67 -5.16 2.00 -20.17
C LEU A 67 -5.04 0.57 -19.61
N PRO A 68 -5.37 -0.45 -20.41
CA PRO A 68 -5.19 -1.83 -19.99
C PRO A 68 -3.71 -2.14 -19.80
N VAL A 69 -3.28 -2.15 -18.54
CA VAL A 69 -1.94 -2.60 -18.15
C VAL A 69 -2.11 -4.01 -17.59
N ALA A 70 -1.58 -4.99 -18.28
CA ALA A 70 -1.58 -6.36 -17.77
C ALA A 70 -0.83 -6.38 -16.42
N SER A 71 -1.55 -6.57 -15.31
CA SER A 71 -0.96 -6.65 -13.97
C SER A 71 -0.08 -7.89 -13.80
N LYS A 72 -0.32 -8.92 -14.62
CA LYS A 72 0.39 -10.20 -14.67
C LYS A 72 0.93 -10.44 -16.09
N GLY A 73 1.99 -11.27 -16.17
CA GLY A 73 2.56 -11.69 -17.43
C GLY A 73 3.74 -10.83 -17.90
N THR A 74 4.57 -11.45 -18.74
CA THR A 74 5.83 -10.92 -19.29
C THR A 74 5.80 -10.97 -20.81
N ASN A 75 4.64 -10.72 -21.42
CA ASN A 75 4.52 -10.67 -22.87
C ASN A 75 5.16 -9.37 -23.40
N PRO A 76 6.29 -9.43 -24.10
CA PRO A 76 6.98 -8.23 -24.59
C PRO A 76 6.14 -7.37 -25.53
N ARG A 77 5.19 -7.96 -26.25
CA ARG A 77 4.30 -7.22 -27.16
C ARG A 77 3.33 -6.33 -26.41
N ASP A 78 2.77 -6.84 -25.31
CA ASP A 78 1.83 -6.06 -24.47
C ASP A 78 2.58 -4.98 -23.69
N ASP A 79 3.80 -5.29 -23.27
CA ASP A 79 4.68 -4.33 -22.60
C ASP A 79 5.08 -3.17 -23.55
N LEU A 80 5.39 -3.48 -24.80
CA LEU A 80 5.67 -2.46 -25.81
C LEU A 80 4.42 -1.63 -26.16
N ARG A 81 3.24 -2.25 -26.23
CA ARG A 81 1.96 -1.55 -26.40
C ARG A 81 1.70 -0.58 -25.26
N THR A 82 1.92 -1.03 -24.02
CA THR A 82 1.78 -0.18 -22.81
C THR A 82 2.73 1.01 -22.87
N LEU A 83 4.00 0.80 -23.24
CA LEU A 83 4.99 1.86 -23.38
C LEU A 83 4.54 2.90 -24.42
N TRP A 84 4.15 2.46 -25.62
CA TRP A 84 3.68 3.35 -26.68
C TRP A 84 2.40 4.10 -26.33
N ALA A 85 1.45 3.44 -25.68
CA ALA A 85 0.20 4.06 -25.23
C ALA A 85 0.48 5.17 -24.21
N LEU A 86 1.33 4.90 -23.20
CA LEU A 86 1.76 5.91 -22.22
C LEU A 86 2.47 7.09 -22.90
N TYR A 87 3.40 6.82 -23.83
CA TYR A 87 4.06 7.88 -24.59
C TYR A 87 3.05 8.78 -25.34
N ARG A 88 2.08 8.19 -26.04
CA ARG A 88 1.03 8.94 -26.75
C ARG A 88 0.18 9.77 -25.79
N HIS A 89 -0.21 9.22 -24.65
CA HIS A 89 -0.97 9.95 -23.64
C HIS A 89 -0.15 11.12 -23.06
N TYR A 90 1.12 10.93 -22.76
CA TYR A 90 1.96 12.02 -22.23
C TYR A 90 2.17 13.12 -23.26
N ARG A 91 2.30 12.79 -24.54
CA ARG A 91 2.39 13.78 -25.62
C ARG A 91 1.08 14.56 -25.82
N ALA A 92 -0.06 13.92 -25.63
CA ALA A 92 -1.39 14.54 -25.76
C ALA A 92 -1.76 15.39 -24.53
N ILE A 93 -1.57 14.87 -23.31
CA ILE A 93 -1.91 15.55 -22.04
C ILE A 93 -0.90 16.64 -21.71
N ARG A 94 0.38 16.41 -22.03
CA ARG A 94 1.53 17.24 -21.65
C ARG A 94 1.54 17.54 -20.15
N PRO A 95 1.54 16.51 -19.28
CA PRO A 95 1.58 16.73 -17.85
C PRO A 95 2.92 17.40 -17.47
N HIS A 96 2.90 18.25 -16.45
CA HIS A 96 4.12 18.86 -15.93
C HIS A 96 4.91 17.84 -15.11
N VAL A 97 4.22 17.00 -14.35
CA VAL A 97 4.81 15.88 -13.60
C VAL A 97 3.92 14.66 -13.71
N VAL A 98 4.52 13.48 -13.82
CA VAL A 98 3.82 12.20 -13.77
C VAL A 98 4.38 11.33 -12.65
N PHE A 99 3.49 10.78 -11.83
CA PHE A 99 3.81 9.81 -10.78
C PHE A 99 3.43 8.41 -11.24
N HIS A 100 4.37 7.51 -11.18
CA HIS A 100 4.19 6.11 -11.54
C HIS A 100 4.14 5.25 -10.27
N TYR A 101 3.16 4.36 -10.20
CA TYR A 101 2.99 3.41 -9.09
C TYR A 101 3.01 1.99 -9.64
N THR A 102 3.55 1.07 -8.85
CA THR A 102 3.71 -0.35 -9.20
C THR A 102 4.73 -0.63 -10.32
N ILE A 103 5.04 -1.91 -10.53
CA ILE A 103 6.20 -2.36 -11.33
C ILE A 103 6.16 -1.86 -12.79
N LYS A 104 5.08 -2.17 -13.53
CA LYS A 104 5.01 -1.84 -14.96
C LYS A 104 4.94 -0.34 -15.24
N PRO A 105 4.10 0.46 -14.54
CA PRO A 105 4.15 1.91 -14.64
C PRO A 105 5.51 2.49 -14.27
N ASN A 106 6.17 2.00 -13.22
CA ASN A 106 7.51 2.45 -12.85
C ASN A 106 8.53 2.21 -13.97
N ILE A 107 8.47 1.09 -14.65
CA ILE A 107 9.39 0.75 -15.73
C ILE A 107 8.99 1.48 -17.02
N TYR A 108 7.84 1.14 -17.60
CA TYR A 108 7.43 1.61 -18.93
C TYR A 108 7.01 3.08 -18.92
N GLY A 109 6.37 3.53 -17.82
CA GLY A 109 5.99 4.92 -17.64
C GLY A 109 7.21 5.85 -17.54
N SER A 110 8.26 5.46 -16.82
CA SER A 110 9.49 6.25 -16.71
C SER A 110 10.20 6.38 -18.06
N ILE A 111 10.25 5.31 -18.85
CA ILE A 111 10.81 5.35 -20.21
C ILE A 111 9.96 6.26 -21.11
N SER A 112 8.64 6.08 -21.08
CA SER A 112 7.70 6.87 -21.90
C SER A 112 7.74 8.36 -21.53
N ALA A 113 7.83 8.69 -20.24
CA ALA A 113 7.96 10.07 -19.77
C ALA A 113 9.26 10.71 -20.27
N LYS A 114 10.38 9.98 -20.22
CA LYS A 114 11.65 10.44 -20.79
C LYS A 114 11.54 10.74 -22.29
N LEU A 115 10.94 9.83 -23.06
CA LEU A 115 10.72 10.00 -24.49
C LEU A 115 9.78 11.18 -24.81
N ALA A 116 8.79 11.42 -23.98
CA ALA A 116 7.83 12.52 -24.12
C ALA A 116 8.38 13.88 -23.61
N GLY A 117 9.54 13.90 -22.94
CA GLY A 117 10.10 15.11 -22.35
C GLY A 117 9.39 15.56 -21.06
N VAL A 118 8.71 14.64 -20.36
CA VAL A 118 7.92 14.91 -19.15
C VAL A 118 8.73 14.53 -17.90
N ALA A 119 8.67 15.37 -16.85
CA ALA A 119 9.24 15.03 -15.55
C ALA A 119 8.45 13.88 -14.90
N SER A 120 9.17 12.88 -14.38
CA SER A 120 8.54 11.72 -13.75
C SER A 120 9.13 11.39 -12.40
N VAL A 121 8.31 10.77 -11.56
CA VAL A 121 8.64 10.22 -10.25
C VAL A 121 8.19 8.78 -10.20
N ALA A 122 9.07 7.87 -9.79
CA ALA A 122 8.73 6.46 -9.61
C ALA A 122 8.47 6.19 -8.13
N VAL A 123 7.28 5.70 -7.79
CA VAL A 123 6.90 5.35 -6.42
C VAL A 123 6.85 3.83 -6.30
N THR A 124 7.78 3.27 -5.52
CA THR A 124 7.88 1.82 -5.31
C THR A 124 7.02 1.43 -4.11
N THR A 125 5.82 0.93 -4.38
CA THR A 125 4.81 0.58 -3.37
C THR A 125 5.02 -0.81 -2.74
N GLY A 126 6.19 -1.40 -2.93
CA GLY A 126 6.62 -2.72 -2.49
C GLY A 126 7.35 -3.43 -3.62
N LEU A 127 8.28 -4.33 -3.26
CA LEU A 127 9.11 -5.04 -4.26
C LEU A 127 8.32 -6.03 -5.12
N GLY A 128 7.16 -6.45 -4.65
CA GLY A 128 6.36 -7.46 -5.32
C GLY A 128 7.05 -8.81 -5.43
N TYR A 129 6.38 -9.74 -6.06
CA TYR A 129 6.80 -11.14 -6.21
C TYR A 129 8.13 -11.32 -6.97
N VAL A 130 8.47 -10.36 -7.82
CA VAL A 130 9.66 -10.37 -8.69
C VAL A 130 10.98 -10.39 -7.89
N PHE A 131 10.99 -9.84 -6.68
CA PHE A 131 12.20 -9.79 -5.85
C PHE A 131 12.35 -10.96 -4.88
N ILE A 132 11.26 -11.73 -4.69
CA ILE A 132 11.25 -12.89 -3.78
C ILE A 132 11.78 -14.16 -4.48
N GLN A 133 11.66 -14.24 -5.80
CA GLN A 133 12.06 -15.41 -6.56
C GLN A 133 13.31 -15.17 -7.42
N SER A 134 14.17 -16.19 -7.52
CA SER A 134 15.35 -16.20 -8.40
C SER A 134 15.01 -16.69 -9.83
N SER A 135 13.87 -16.27 -10.40
CA SER A 135 13.44 -16.67 -11.72
C SER A 135 14.11 -15.85 -12.85
N ARG A 136 14.15 -16.39 -14.08
CA ARG A 136 14.60 -15.64 -15.27
C ARG A 136 13.80 -14.36 -15.47
N THR A 137 12.50 -14.40 -15.20
CA THR A 137 11.60 -13.25 -15.23
C THR A 137 12.02 -12.16 -14.24
N ALA A 138 12.39 -12.56 -13.02
CA ALA A 138 12.90 -11.63 -12.00
C ALA A 138 14.19 -10.93 -12.46
N GLN A 139 15.11 -11.65 -13.09
CA GLN A 139 16.35 -11.08 -13.62
C GLN A 139 16.10 -10.06 -14.74
N ILE A 140 15.16 -10.36 -15.65
CA ILE A 140 14.75 -9.44 -16.71
C ILE A 140 14.14 -8.17 -16.11
N ALA A 141 13.23 -8.32 -15.16
CA ALA A 141 12.60 -7.19 -14.49
C ALA A 141 13.62 -6.31 -13.74
N LYS A 142 14.62 -6.90 -13.08
CA LYS A 142 15.72 -6.15 -12.44
C LYS A 142 16.54 -5.34 -13.48
N LYS A 143 16.85 -5.92 -14.62
CA LYS A 143 17.55 -5.20 -15.72
C LYS A 143 16.71 -4.05 -16.25
N LEU A 144 15.41 -4.27 -16.43
CA LEU A 144 14.47 -3.22 -16.87
C LEU A 144 14.33 -2.12 -15.83
N TYR A 145 14.24 -2.44 -14.53
CA TYR A 145 14.26 -1.45 -13.46
C TYR A 145 15.53 -0.61 -13.48
N ARG A 146 16.71 -1.25 -13.55
CA ARG A 146 17.98 -0.54 -13.62
C ARG A 146 18.07 0.42 -14.82
N PHE A 147 17.50 0.01 -15.96
CA PHE A 147 17.44 0.88 -17.14
C PHE A 147 16.45 2.02 -16.94
N ALA A 148 15.23 1.75 -16.50
CA ALA A 148 14.16 2.72 -16.37
C ALA A 148 14.43 3.76 -15.27
N PHE A 149 15.05 3.34 -14.15
CA PHE A 149 15.33 4.21 -13.02
C PHE A 149 16.47 5.23 -13.23
N ARG A 150 17.04 5.26 -14.44
CA ARG A 150 17.89 6.37 -14.90
C ARG A 150 17.12 7.67 -15.16
N PHE A 151 15.81 7.58 -15.42
CA PHE A 151 15.03 8.68 -15.98
C PHE A 151 14.21 9.50 -14.97
N PRO A 152 13.60 8.91 -13.93
CA PRO A 152 12.85 9.66 -12.94
C PRO A 152 13.69 10.75 -12.25
N ARG A 153 13.04 11.86 -11.88
CA ARG A 153 13.65 12.92 -11.07
C ARG A 153 13.90 12.46 -9.64
N GLU A 154 12.96 11.70 -9.09
CA GLU A 154 13.10 11.02 -7.80
C GLU A 154 12.51 9.60 -7.90
N ILE A 155 13.03 8.70 -7.05
CA ILE A 155 12.54 7.34 -6.87
C ILE A 155 12.17 7.19 -5.41
N TRP A 156 10.90 6.99 -5.13
CA TRP A 156 10.37 6.92 -3.77
C TRP A 156 10.16 5.48 -3.34
N PHE A 157 10.60 5.16 -2.14
CA PHE A 157 10.40 3.88 -1.47
C PHE A 157 9.55 4.09 -0.23
N LEU A 158 8.64 3.16 0.06
CA LEU A 158 7.76 3.27 1.22
C LEU A 158 8.43 2.80 2.52
N ASN A 159 9.44 1.94 2.42
CA ASN A 159 10.18 1.41 3.57
C ASN A 159 11.69 1.33 3.27
N ARG A 160 12.47 1.25 4.35
CA ARG A 160 13.93 1.24 4.30
C ARG A 160 14.49 -0.04 3.68
N ASP A 161 13.87 -1.18 3.97
CA ASP A 161 14.33 -2.49 3.48
C ASP A 161 14.23 -2.60 1.96
N ASP A 162 13.14 -2.09 1.36
CA ASP A 162 12.98 -2.07 -0.09
C ASP A 162 14.00 -1.14 -0.75
N MET A 163 14.28 0.02 -0.15
CA MET A 163 15.31 0.95 -0.64
C MET A 163 16.70 0.33 -0.54
N ALA A 164 17.02 -0.34 0.56
CA ALA A 164 18.27 -1.07 0.76
C ALA A 164 18.42 -2.19 -0.27
N ALA A 165 17.38 -3.00 -0.48
CA ALA A 165 17.41 -4.09 -1.46
C ALA A 165 17.68 -3.61 -2.90
N PHE A 166 17.14 -2.45 -3.30
CA PHE A 166 17.46 -1.85 -4.60
C PHE A 166 18.89 -1.34 -4.68
N THR A 167 19.40 -0.79 -3.60
CA THR A 167 20.78 -0.29 -3.51
C THR A 167 21.79 -1.44 -3.57
N GLU A 168 21.62 -2.47 -2.75
CA GLU A 168 22.47 -3.67 -2.68
C GLU A 168 22.50 -4.44 -4.01
N GLN A 169 21.37 -4.50 -4.71
CA GLN A 169 21.30 -5.14 -6.01
C GLN A 169 21.74 -4.23 -7.18
N HIS A 170 22.27 -3.05 -6.88
CA HIS A 170 22.76 -2.07 -7.87
C HIS A 170 21.73 -1.68 -8.93
N LEU A 171 20.45 -1.61 -8.53
CA LEU A 171 19.35 -1.24 -9.42
C LEU A 171 19.20 0.28 -9.55
N LEU A 172 19.71 1.04 -8.59
CA LEU A 172 19.72 2.50 -8.59
C LEU A 172 21.00 3.00 -9.28
N VAL A 173 20.85 3.51 -10.50
CA VAL A 173 21.98 4.15 -11.23
C VAL A 173 22.30 5.52 -10.63
N HIS A 174 21.30 6.17 -10.07
CA HIS A 174 21.36 7.46 -9.40
C HIS A 174 20.83 7.33 -7.98
N PRO A 175 21.60 6.75 -7.02
CA PRO A 175 21.15 6.54 -5.65
C PRO A 175 20.80 7.85 -4.94
N GLU A 176 21.41 8.96 -5.33
CA GLU A 176 21.10 10.30 -4.82
C GLU A 176 19.69 10.78 -5.13
N ARG A 177 18.94 10.10 -6.01
CA ARG A 177 17.54 10.38 -6.32
C ARG A 177 16.57 9.53 -5.50
N ALA A 178 17.08 8.52 -4.78
CA ALA A 178 16.24 7.70 -3.92
C ALA A 178 15.79 8.52 -2.69
N ARG A 179 14.52 8.37 -2.35
CA ARG A 179 13.91 9.02 -1.18
C ARG A 179 13.05 8.01 -0.43
N LEU A 180 13.05 8.11 0.87
CA LEU A 180 12.10 7.39 1.70
C LEU A 180 10.83 8.24 1.85
N LEU A 181 9.70 7.64 1.50
CA LEU A 181 8.37 8.13 1.79
C LEU A 181 7.81 7.17 2.85
N HIS A 182 7.65 7.63 4.08
CA HIS A 182 7.19 6.78 5.18
C HIS A 182 5.74 6.32 4.95
N GLY A 183 5.57 5.20 4.21
CA GLY A 183 4.26 4.68 3.82
C GLY A 183 3.50 5.58 2.85
N GLU A 184 2.22 5.31 2.72
CA GLU A 184 1.28 6.08 1.90
C GLU A 184 0.42 7.04 2.74
N GLY A 185 0.65 7.01 4.06
CA GLY A 185 -0.10 7.80 5.04
C GLY A 185 -1.47 7.23 5.37
N VAL A 186 -2.04 7.72 6.46
CA VAL A 186 -3.41 7.45 6.88
C VAL A 186 -4.08 8.77 7.28
N ASP A 187 -5.33 8.93 6.90
CA ASP A 187 -6.17 10.06 7.30
C ASP A 187 -6.56 9.90 8.78
N LEU A 188 -5.93 10.68 9.64
CA LEU A 188 -6.09 10.61 11.09
C LEU A 188 -7.45 11.13 11.58
N GLU A 189 -8.17 11.90 10.77
CA GLU A 189 -9.52 12.38 11.07
C GLU A 189 -10.55 11.31 10.68
N GLN A 190 -10.37 10.70 9.51
CA GLN A 190 -11.21 9.60 9.05
C GLN A 190 -11.07 8.36 9.94
N PHE A 191 -9.84 8.04 10.37
CA PHE A 191 -9.52 6.93 11.29
C PHE A 191 -9.27 7.47 12.71
N ALA A 192 -10.25 8.19 13.24
CA ALA A 192 -10.22 8.71 14.61
C ALA A 192 -10.18 7.55 15.64
N PRO A 193 -9.51 7.74 16.78
CA PRO A 193 -9.45 6.72 17.81
C PRO A 193 -10.84 6.39 18.37
N THR A 194 -11.06 5.12 18.64
CA THR A 194 -12.29 4.62 19.26
C THR A 194 -11.95 3.80 20.50
N PRO A 195 -12.80 3.80 21.56
CA PRO A 195 -12.58 2.95 22.72
C PRO A 195 -12.44 1.48 22.33
N LEU A 196 -11.70 0.70 23.13
CA LEU A 196 -11.73 -0.76 22.98
C LEU A 196 -13.13 -1.29 23.38
N PRO A 197 -13.59 -2.39 22.76
CA PRO A 197 -14.85 -3.01 23.12
C PRO A 197 -14.92 -3.36 24.62
N GLU A 198 -16.03 -3.04 25.24
CA GLU A 198 -16.31 -3.48 26.63
C GLU A 198 -16.95 -4.87 26.61
N SER A 199 -16.14 -5.89 26.36
CA SER A 199 -16.58 -7.29 26.27
C SER A 199 -15.61 -8.19 27.03
N ASN A 200 -16.13 -9.28 27.62
CA ASN A 200 -15.29 -10.35 28.16
C ASN A 200 -14.67 -11.22 27.04
N GLN A 201 -15.17 -11.11 25.80
CA GLN A 201 -14.69 -11.85 24.65
C GLN A 201 -13.72 -11.00 23.85
N VAL A 202 -12.51 -11.51 23.63
CA VAL A 202 -11.48 -10.81 22.83
C VAL A 202 -11.64 -11.16 21.37
N THR A 203 -11.75 -10.14 20.53
CA THR A 203 -11.90 -10.27 19.08
C THR A 203 -10.62 -9.90 18.34
N PHE A 204 -10.03 -10.87 17.64
CA PHE A 204 -8.98 -10.66 16.66
C PHE A 204 -9.59 -10.51 15.28
N ILE A 205 -9.07 -9.59 14.47
CA ILE A 205 -9.51 -9.43 13.09
C ILE A 205 -8.32 -9.35 12.12
N LEU A 206 -8.39 -10.11 11.02
CA LEU A 206 -7.50 -9.97 9.89
C LEU A 206 -8.28 -9.29 8.75
N ILE A 207 -7.76 -8.15 8.27
CA ILE A 207 -8.39 -7.35 7.20
C ILE A 207 -7.45 -7.30 5.99
N GLY A 208 -7.94 -7.77 4.84
CA GLY A 208 -7.20 -7.73 3.58
C GLY A 208 -7.71 -8.73 2.56
N ARG A 209 -7.11 -8.76 1.38
CA ARG A 209 -7.40 -9.82 0.40
C ARG A 209 -7.05 -11.18 1.01
N LEU A 210 -7.96 -12.15 0.92
CA LEU A 210 -7.71 -13.48 1.47
C LEU A 210 -6.75 -14.25 0.55
N LEU A 211 -5.47 -14.15 0.88
CA LEU A 211 -4.36 -14.75 0.14
C LEU A 211 -3.49 -15.56 1.12
N TRP A 212 -2.89 -16.64 0.62
CA TRP A 212 -1.94 -17.43 1.41
C TRP A 212 -0.71 -16.61 1.85
N ASP A 213 -0.19 -15.73 0.97
CA ASP A 213 0.95 -14.86 1.27
C ASP A 213 0.62 -13.69 2.22
N LYS A 214 -0.67 -13.49 2.55
CA LYS A 214 -1.13 -12.64 3.64
C LYS A 214 -1.16 -13.36 5.00
N GLY A 215 -0.78 -14.65 5.02
CA GLY A 215 -0.72 -15.45 6.24
C GLY A 215 -2.08 -15.85 6.79
N VAL A 216 -3.11 -15.88 5.94
CA VAL A 216 -4.47 -16.27 6.39
C VAL A 216 -4.48 -17.71 6.87
N GLY A 217 -3.70 -18.60 6.25
CA GLY A 217 -3.55 -19.99 6.73
C GLY A 217 -2.97 -20.07 8.12
N GLU A 218 -1.88 -19.32 8.38
CA GLU A 218 -1.26 -19.23 9.71
C GLU A 218 -2.21 -18.62 10.75
N TYR A 219 -3.04 -17.66 10.34
CA TYR A 219 -4.06 -17.09 11.22
C TYR A 219 -5.12 -18.12 11.62
N VAL A 220 -5.62 -18.90 10.68
CA VAL A 220 -6.59 -19.97 10.94
C VAL A 220 -6.00 -21.08 11.81
N ASP A 221 -4.76 -21.49 11.52
CA ASP A 221 -4.08 -22.52 12.31
C ASP A 221 -3.75 -22.04 13.74
N ALA A 222 -3.36 -20.77 13.90
CA ALA A 222 -3.21 -20.15 15.21
C ALA A 222 -4.55 -20.07 15.97
N ALA A 223 -5.64 -19.74 15.27
CA ALA A 223 -6.98 -19.73 15.84
C ALA A 223 -7.40 -21.11 16.35
N ARG A 224 -7.12 -22.19 15.62
CA ARG A 224 -7.37 -23.58 16.07
C ARG A 224 -6.64 -23.89 17.36
N GLN A 225 -5.35 -23.54 17.45
CA GLN A 225 -4.53 -23.78 18.65
C GLN A 225 -5.09 -23.02 19.86
N LEU A 226 -5.53 -21.78 19.67
CA LEU A 226 -6.00 -20.93 20.77
C LEU A 226 -7.41 -21.30 21.22
N ARG A 227 -8.33 -21.65 20.33
CA ARG A 227 -9.69 -22.06 20.70
C ARG A 227 -9.72 -23.36 21.54
N ALA A 228 -8.68 -24.18 21.42
CA ALA A 228 -8.53 -25.34 22.31
C ALA A 228 -8.24 -24.95 23.77
N ARG A 229 -7.74 -23.72 24.01
CA ARG A 229 -7.30 -23.25 25.35
C ARG A 229 -8.18 -22.11 25.90
N TYR A 230 -8.70 -21.25 25.03
CA TYR A 230 -9.46 -20.05 25.35
C TYR A 230 -10.88 -20.17 24.81
N ARG A 231 -11.89 -20.01 25.64
CA ARG A 231 -13.31 -20.09 25.23
C ARG A 231 -13.87 -18.76 24.74
N ASP A 232 -13.40 -17.66 25.33
CA ASP A 232 -13.91 -16.30 25.09
C ASP A 232 -13.04 -15.54 24.09
N VAL A 233 -12.81 -16.16 22.92
CA VAL A 233 -12.03 -15.58 21.81
C VAL A 233 -12.75 -15.73 20.48
N ARG A 234 -12.72 -14.68 19.68
CA ARG A 234 -13.26 -14.64 18.31
C ARG A 234 -12.16 -14.33 17.33
N PHE A 235 -12.22 -14.99 16.18
CA PHE A 235 -11.30 -14.77 15.05
C PHE A 235 -12.11 -14.39 13.83
N GLN A 236 -11.88 -13.18 13.29
CA GLN A 236 -12.62 -12.65 12.17
C GLN A 236 -11.71 -12.48 10.96
N LEU A 237 -12.24 -12.77 9.77
CA LEU A 237 -11.65 -12.48 8.48
C LEU A 237 -12.53 -11.47 7.74
N LEU A 238 -11.93 -10.40 7.19
CA LEU A 238 -12.62 -9.39 6.40
C LEU A 238 -11.85 -9.12 5.12
N GLY A 239 -12.52 -9.20 3.99
CA GLY A 239 -11.96 -8.82 2.70
C GLY A 239 -12.31 -9.77 1.56
N PRO A 240 -11.94 -9.43 0.32
CA PRO A 240 -12.31 -10.22 -0.85
C PRO A 240 -11.64 -11.59 -0.89
N VAL A 241 -12.43 -12.62 -1.21
CA VAL A 241 -12.05 -14.01 -1.36
C VAL A 241 -12.16 -14.44 -2.82
N GLY A 242 -11.33 -15.40 -3.25
CA GLY A 242 -11.36 -15.92 -4.62
C GLY A 242 -10.94 -14.90 -5.68
N VAL A 243 -10.09 -13.95 -5.31
CA VAL A 243 -9.58 -12.92 -6.23
C VAL A 243 -8.66 -13.54 -7.29
N ASP A 244 -8.53 -12.89 -8.45
CA ASP A 244 -7.60 -13.33 -9.50
C ASP A 244 -6.14 -13.15 -9.08
N ASN A 245 -5.65 -14.08 -8.24
CA ASN A 245 -4.29 -14.12 -7.73
C ASN A 245 -3.87 -15.61 -7.54
N PRO A 246 -2.64 -16.01 -7.93
CA PRO A 246 -2.15 -17.39 -7.70
C PRO A 246 -2.14 -17.81 -6.23
N SER A 247 -2.05 -16.86 -5.31
CA SER A 247 -2.06 -17.06 -3.85
C SER A 247 -3.47 -16.92 -3.26
N ALA A 248 -4.53 -16.87 -4.08
CA ALA A 248 -5.89 -16.67 -3.59
C ALA A 248 -6.40 -17.90 -2.83
N ILE A 249 -7.08 -17.62 -1.71
CA ILE A 249 -7.84 -18.62 -0.96
C ILE A 249 -9.21 -18.74 -1.61
N SER A 250 -9.70 -19.95 -1.77
CA SER A 250 -10.99 -20.25 -2.37
C SER A 250 -12.14 -19.96 -1.38
N ARG A 251 -13.34 -19.76 -1.93
CA ARG A 251 -14.56 -19.62 -1.12
C ARG A 251 -14.86 -20.89 -0.32
N ASP A 252 -14.55 -22.06 -0.89
CA ASP A 252 -14.81 -23.35 -0.25
C ASP A 252 -13.91 -23.56 0.97
N GLU A 253 -12.66 -23.10 0.91
CA GLU A 253 -11.73 -23.12 2.05
C GLU A 253 -12.25 -22.24 3.20
N VAL A 254 -12.67 -21.01 2.92
CA VAL A 254 -13.24 -20.11 3.93
C VAL A 254 -14.50 -20.70 4.53
N ALA A 255 -15.42 -21.22 3.69
CA ALA A 255 -16.64 -21.87 4.16
C ALA A 255 -16.38 -23.15 5.00
N ALA A 256 -15.28 -23.85 4.73
CA ALA A 256 -14.86 -25.00 5.57
C ALA A 256 -14.42 -24.51 6.96
N TRP A 257 -13.62 -23.46 7.07
CA TRP A 257 -13.16 -22.89 8.33
C TRP A 257 -14.31 -22.29 9.16
N GLU A 258 -15.32 -21.69 8.52
CA GLU A 258 -16.55 -21.25 9.20
C GLU A 258 -17.36 -22.43 9.73
N ARG A 259 -17.53 -23.50 8.96
CA ARG A 259 -18.23 -24.73 9.40
C ARG A 259 -17.50 -25.43 10.56
N GLU A 260 -16.18 -25.38 10.59
CA GLU A 260 -15.39 -25.81 11.75
C GLU A 260 -15.59 -24.91 12.97
N GLY A 261 -16.20 -23.74 12.81
CA GLY A 261 -16.38 -22.75 13.87
C GLY A 261 -15.07 -22.06 14.27
N ILE A 262 -14.03 -22.09 13.46
CA ILE A 262 -12.71 -21.54 13.79
C ILE A 262 -12.67 -20.03 13.55
N ILE A 263 -13.26 -19.56 12.44
CA ILE A 263 -13.30 -18.14 12.08
C ILE A 263 -14.75 -17.71 11.77
N GLU A 264 -14.94 -16.40 11.77
CA GLU A 264 -16.13 -15.72 11.26
C GLU A 264 -15.73 -14.88 10.05
N TYR A 265 -16.34 -15.12 8.89
CA TYR A 265 -16.06 -14.34 7.70
C TYR A 265 -17.05 -13.19 7.54
N GLY A 266 -16.54 -11.95 7.63
CA GLY A 266 -17.33 -10.72 7.52
C GLY A 266 -17.59 -10.24 6.10
N GLY A 267 -17.16 -11.00 5.08
CA GLY A 267 -17.32 -10.58 3.68
C GLY A 267 -16.33 -9.50 3.25
N GLU A 268 -16.71 -8.74 2.23
CA GLU A 268 -15.96 -7.56 1.72
C GLU A 268 -16.64 -6.28 2.21
N ALA A 269 -15.88 -5.37 2.79
CA ALA A 269 -16.38 -4.08 3.26
C ALA A 269 -15.74 -2.92 2.50
N HIS A 270 -16.53 -1.90 2.17
CA HIS A 270 -16.03 -0.62 1.64
C HIS A 270 -15.45 0.27 2.75
N ASP A 271 -16.03 0.19 3.93
CA ASP A 271 -15.58 0.88 5.14
C ASP A 271 -15.16 -0.14 6.20
N VAL A 272 -13.87 -0.15 6.51
CA VAL A 272 -13.30 -1.09 7.50
C VAL A 272 -13.38 -0.56 8.94
N ARG A 273 -13.69 0.73 9.13
CA ARG A 273 -13.70 1.38 10.46
C ARG A 273 -14.64 0.73 11.47
N PRO A 274 -15.89 0.36 11.13
CA PRO A 274 -16.76 -0.33 12.09
C PRO A 274 -16.19 -1.68 12.57
N PHE A 275 -15.50 -2.41 11.69
CA PHE A 275 -14.87 -3.69 12.01
C PHE A 275 -13.62 -3.51 12.87
N ILE A 276 -12.78 -2.53 12.56
CA ILE A 276 -11.63 -2.16 13.39
C ILE A 276 -12.11 -1.71 14.77
N ALA A 277 -13.17 -0.89 14.84
CA ALA A 277 -13.73 -0.41 16.09
C ALA A 277 -14.28 -1.56 16.98
N ALA A 278 -14.85 -2.60 16.37
CA ALA A 278 -15.39 -3.76 17.07
C ALA A 278 -14.34 -4.81 17.47
N ALA A 279 -13.08 -4.65 17.02
CA ALA A 279 -12.00 -5.57 17.33
C ALA A 279 -11.16 -5.09 18.51
N ASP A 280 -10.62 -6.03 19.29
CA ASP A 280 -9.63 -5.78 20.34
C ASP A 280 -8.22 -5.70 19.80
N CYS A 281 -7.93 -6.39 18.70
CA CYS A 281 -6.60 -6.44 18.09
C CYS A 281 -6.71 -6.72 16.59
N VAL A 282 -5.92 -6.02 15.80
CA VAL A 282 -5.79 -6.28 14.35
C VAL A 282 -4.57 -7.17 14.10
N VAL A 283 -4.75 -8.19 13.26
CA VAL A 283 -3.72 -9.20 12.98
C VAL A 283 -3.36 -9.18 11.52
N LEU A 284 -2.06 -9.13 11.20
CA LEU A 284 -1.56 -9.20 9.82
C LEU A 284 -0.29 -10.05 9.72
N PRO A 285 -0.41 -11.38 9.55
CA PRO A 285 0.72 -12.30 9.51
C PRO A 285 1.30 -12.46 8.09
N SER A 286 1.36 -11.37 7.34
CA SER A 286 1.83 -11.36 5.95
C SER A 286 3.29 -11.79 5.81
N TYR A 287 3.63 -12.41 4.68
CA TYR A 287 5.00 -12.81 4.39
C TYR A 287 5.89 -11.65 3.93
N ARG A 288 5.31 -10.58 3.41
CA ARG A 288 5.97 -9.33 3.02
C ARG A 288 4.95 -8.23 2.76
N GLU A 289 5.28 -6.99 3.13
CA GLU A 289 4.48 -5.80 2.85
C GLU A 289 5.37 -4.63 2.35
N GLY A 290 4.74 -3.65 1.72
CA GLY A 290 5.35 -2.33 1.49
C GLY A 290 5.36 -1.53 2.80
N VAL A 291 4.24 -0.86 3.10
CA VAL A 291 3.81 -0.45 4.44
C VAL A 291 2.31 -0.71 4.48
N PRO A 292 1.83 -1.65 5.30
CA PRO A 292 0.45 -2.12 5.21
C PRO A 292 -0.52 -1.07 5.77
N ARG A 293 -1.42 -0.60 4.90
CA ARG A 293 -2.40 0.41 5.27
C ARG A 293 -3.29 -0.03 6.43
N THR A 294 -3.70 -1.30 6.43
CA THR A 294 -4.52 -1.87 7.51
C THR A 294 -3.89 -1.69 8.88
N LEU A 295 -2.56 -1.84 8.99
CA LEU A 295 -1.88 -1.61 10.27
C LEU A 295 -1.83 -0.14 10.66
N MET A 296 -1.64 0.77 9.69
CA MET A 296 -1.72 2.21 9.95
C MET A 296 -3.14 2.62 10.38
N GLU A 297 -4.17 2.09 9.72
CA GLU A 297 -5.59 2.32 10.05
C GLU A 297 -5.94 1.78 11.45
N ALA A 298 -5.48 0.57 11.78
CA ALA A 298 -5.66 -0.03 13.10
C ALA A 298 -4.99 0.81 14.20
N ALA A 299 -3.72 1.17 14.02
CA ALA A 299 -2.98 2.00 14.96
C ALA A 299 -3.62 3.39 15.08
N ALA A 300 -4.07 4.00 13.97
CA ALA A 300 -4.76 5.27 13.96
C ALA A 300 -6.04 5.24 14.81
N MET A 301 -6.76 4.14 14.83
CA MET A 301 -7.95 3.92 15.64
C MET A 301 -7.64 3.42 17.08
N GLY A 302 -6.36 3.38 17.47
CA GLY A 302 -5.93 2.97 18.81
C GLY A 302 -6.05 1.46 19.06
N ARG A 303 -5.96 0.63 18.02
CA ARG A 303 -5.95 -0.84 18.18
C ARG A 303 -4.54 -1.36 18.30
N PRO A 304 -4.24 -2.21 19.29
CA PRO A 304 -2.99 -2.96 19.31
C PRO A 304 -2.94 -3.91 18.11
N ILE A 305 -1.73 -4.28 17.72
CA ILE A 305 -1.47 -5.02 16.49
C ILE A 305 -0.66 -6.27 16.81
N VAL A 306 -0.98 -7.39 16.13
CA VAL A 306 -0.07 -8.53 16.02
C VAL A 306 0.28 -8.70 14.52
N ALA A 307 1.56 -8.63 14.19
CA ALA A 307 2.00 -8.74 12.81
C ALA A 307 3.28 -9.59 12.70
N THR A 308 3.66 -9.96 11.48
CA THR A 308 4.94 -10.62 11.24
C THR A 308 6.10 -9.63 11.28
N ASP A 309 7.26 -10.10 11.73
CA ASP A 309 8.53 -9.37 11.67
C ASP A 309 9.10 -9.39 10.24
N VAL A 310 8.47 -8.61 9.37
CA VAL A 310 8.85 -8.47 7.97
C VAL A 310 8.92 -7.00 7.55
N PRO A 311 9.60 -6.68 6.44
CA PRO A 311 9.59 -5.33 5.87
C PRO A 311 8.17 -4.77 5.76
N GLY A 312 7.99 -3.51 6.04
CA GLY A 312 6.71 -2.82 6.06
C GLY A 312 5.90 -3.01 7.34
N CYS A 313 5.77 -4.22 7.88
CA CYS A 313 5.13 -4.42 9.19
C CYS A 313 5.94 -3.79 10.32
N ARG A 314 7.27 -3.96 10.31
CA ARG A 314 8.23 -3.33 11.25
C ARG A 314 8.22 -1.80 11.21
N GLU A 315 7.85 -1.20 10.09
CA GLU A 315 7.75 0.27 10.01
C GLU A 315 6.62 0.76 10.92
N VAL A 316 5.49 0.04 10.95
CA VAL A 316 4.32 0.43 11.75
C VAL A 316 4.40 -0.10 13.18
N VAL A 317 4.85 -1.36 13.34
CA VAL A 317 4.87 -2.05 14.65
C VAL A 317 6.28 -2.06 15.25
N THR A 318 6.39 -1.60 16.48
CA THR A 318 7.57 -1.76 17.34
C THR A 318 7.23 -2.81 18.39
N ASP A 319 7.90 -3.96 18.34
CA ASP A 319 7.60 -5.13 19.17
C ASP A 319 7.58 -4.79 20.67
N GLY A 320 6.55 -5.24 21.37
CA GLY A 320 6.33 -4.99 22.79
C GLY A 320 5.90 -3.56 23.17
N ILE A 321 5.89 -2.61 22.20
CA ILE A 321 5.55 -1.20 22.48
C ILE A 321 4.14 -0.86 22.01
N ASN A 322 3.87 -0.98 20.69
CA ASN A 322 2.58 -0.65 20.10
C ASN A 322 1.93 -1.84 19.40
N GLY A 323 2.50 -3.03 19.57
CA GLY A 323 2.04 -4.29 19.04
C GLY A 323 3.05 -5.39 19.32
N LEU A 324 2.80 -6.58 18.78
CA LEU A 324 3.67 -7.74 18.91
C LEU A 324 4.06 -8.24 17.52
N LEU A 325 5.33 -8.66 17.37
CA LEU A 325 5.85 -9.22 16.13
C LEU A 325 6.08 -10.72 16.28
N CYS A 326 5.61 -11.50 15.30
CA CYS A 326 5.82 -12.95 15.21
C CYS A 326 6.67 -13.31 13.98
N GLU A 327 7.16 -14.53 13.93
CA GLU A 327 7.88 -15.06 12.79
C GLU A 327 6.93 -15.27 11.60
N ALA A 328 7.40 -14.91 10.40
CA ALA A 328 6.64 -15.15 9.17
C ALA A 328 6.52 -16.66 8.88
N LYS A 329 5.36 -17.08 8.36
CA LYS A 329 5.07 -18.49 8.00
C LYS A 329 5.09 -19.44 9.20
N SER A 330 4.82 -18.93 10.41
CA SER A 330 4.77 -19.73 11.65
C SER A 330 3.45 -19.50 12.39
N ALA A 331 2.53 -20.43 12.23
CA ALA A 331 1.27 -20.43 12.97
C ALA A 331 1.51 -20.53 14.48
N THR A 332 2.55 -21.26 14.90
CA THR A 332 2.92 -21.41 16.33
C THR A 332 3.40 -20.08 16.91
N SER A 333 4.34 -19.40 16.25
CA SER A 333 4.81 -18.09 16.70
C SER A 333 3.67 -17.05 16.72
N LEU A 334 2.77 -17.09 15.72
CA LEU A 334 1.58 -16.25 15.72
C LEU A 334 0.66 -16.58 16.91
N ALA A 335 0.39 -17.86 17.17
CA ALA A 335 -0.45 -18.28 18.30
C ALA A 335 0.14 -17.84 19.65
N GLU A 336 1.45 -17.90 19.82
CA GLU A 336 2.13 -17.41 21.04
C GLU A 336 1.92 -15.90 21.25
N LYS A 337 2.04 -15.09 20.17
CA LYS A 337 1.81 -13.64 20.28
C LYS A 337 0.34 -13.28 20.49
N LEU A 338 -0.58 -14.03 19.90
CA LEU A 338 -2.01 -13.87 20.16
C LEU A 338 -2.38 -14.30 21.58
N ALA A 339 -1.79 -15.39 22.13
CA ALA A 339 -1.95 -15.78 23.52
C ALA A 339 -1.43 -14.69 24.47
N GLN A 340 -0.24 -14.13 24.18
CA GLN A 340 0.29 -13.01 24.95
C GLN A 340 -0.68 -11.80 24.95
N MET A 341 -1.32 -11.51 23.81
CA MET A 341 -2.33 -10.46 23.72
C MET A 341 -3.60 -10.78 24.52
N LEU A 342 -4.02 -12.06 24.57
CA LEU A 342 -5.15 -12.54 25.38
C LEU A 342 -4.87 -12.39 26.89
N ASP A 343 -3.64 -12.71 27.30
CA ASP A 343 -3.23 -12.68 28.72
C ASP A 343 -3.03 -11.24 29.24
N MET A 344 -2.95 -10.23 28.33
CA MET A 344 -2.89 -8.82 28.72
C MET A 344 -4.23 -8.34 29.28
N SER A 345 -4.19 -7.48 30.30
CA SER A 345 -5.38 -6.76 30.74
C SER A 345 -5.90 -5.80 29.64
N GLY A 346 -7.22 -5.49 29.69
CA GLY A 346 -7.79 -4.49 28.78
C GLY A 346 -7.09 -3.13 28.85
N ALA A 347 -6.60 -2.74 30.02
CA ALA A 347 -5.83 -1.53 30.21
C ALA A 347 -4.47 -1.57 29.47
N ALA A 348 -3.77 -2.70 29.56
CA ALA A 348 -2.48 -2.86 28.85
C ALA A 348 -2.66 -2.88 27.33
N ARG A 349 -3.72 -3.54 26.81
CA ARG A 349 -4.07 -3.50 25.38
C ARG A 349 -4.40 -2.07 24.92
N ARG A 350 -5.14 -1.31 25.72
CA ARG A 350 -5.45 0.10 25.42
C ARG A 350 -4.19 0.95 25.34
N GLU A 351 -3.31 0.85 26.34
CA GLU A 351 -2.04 1.59 26.36
C GLU A 351 -1.19 1.27 25.14
N MET A 352 -1.10 0.00 24.75
CA MET A 352 -0.39 -0.43 23.54
C MET A 352 -1.00 0.20 22.26
N GLY A 353 -2.31 0.23 22.15
CA GLY A 353 -3.03 0.89 21.05
C GLY A 353 -2.82 2.40 21.03
N GLU A 354 -2.81 3.08 22.17
CA GLU A 354 -2.52 4.52 22.28
C GLU A 354 -1.11 4.86 21.82
N ARG A 355 -0.11 4.05 22.15
CA ARG A 355 1.26 4.17 21.64
C ARG A 355 1.30 3.96 20.12
N GLY A 356 0.50 3.06 19.58
CA GLY A 356 0.31 2.88 18.15
C GLY A 356 -0.24 4.14 17.48
N ARG A 357 -1.26 4.75 18.05
CA ARG A 357 -1.83 6.02 17.58
C ARG A 357 -0.80 7.14 17.58
N GLN A 358 -0.03 7.27 18.66
CA GLN A 358 1.03 8.29 18.78
C GLN A 358 2.09 8.13 17.68
N LYS A 359 2.56 6.90 17.44
CA LYS A 359 3.53 6.59 16.39
C LYS A 359 2.98 6.94 15.01
N VAL A 360 1.76 6.50 14.70
CA VAL A 360 1.16 6.75 13.39
C VAL A 360 0.88 8.23 13.15
N ALA A 361 0.48 8.97 14.19
CA ALA A 361 0.30 10.41 14.09
C ALA A 361 1.61 11.16 13.84
N ALA A 362 2.73 10.68 14.38
CA ALA A 362 4.03 11.30 14.21
C ALA A 362 4.69 10.95 12.86
N GLU A 363 4.51 9.72 12.35
CA GLU A 363 5.32 9.18 11.25
C GLU A 363 4.50 8.95 9.96
N PHE A 364 3.17 8.75 10.05
CA PHE A 364 2.33 8.29 8.95
C PHE A 364 1.09 9.15 8.68
N ASP A 365 1.08 10.39 9.13
CA ASP A 365 -0.02 11.33 8.80
C ASP A 365 -0.05 11.57 7.29
N GLU A 366 -1.22 11.34 6.65
CA GLU A 366 -1.42 11.56 5.21
C GLU A 366 -1.07 13.00 4.80
N ARG A 367 -1.27 13.99 5.69
CA ARG A 367 -0.94 15.40 5.42
C ARG A 367 0.54 15.60 5.12
N ALA A 368 1.43 14.94 5.86
CA ALA A 368 2.87 15.02 5.60
C ALA A 368 3.24 14.37 4.26
N VAL A 369 2.57 13.27 3.90
CA VAL A 369 2.74 12.64 2.58
C VAL A 369 2.28 13.58 1.46
N VAL A 370 1.09 14.19 1.59
CA VAL A 370 0.56 15.16 0.61
C VAL A 370 1.48 16.37 0.48
N GLU A 371 2.03 16.88 1.58
CA GLU A 371 3.01 17.98 1.58
C GLU A 371 4.26 17.60 0.79
N ARG A 372 4.78 16.38 0.97
CA ARG A 372 5.93 15.88 0.21
C ARG A 372 5.67 15.85 -1.31
N TYR A 373 4.45 15.45 -1.73
CA TYR A 373 4.05 15.51 -3.14
C TYR A 373 3.99 16.95 -3.65
N THR A 374 3.33 17.85 -2.91
CA THR A 374 3.16 19.25 -3.32
C THR A 374 4.49 20.01 -3.37
N ASP A 375 5.39 19.75 -2.43
CA ASP A 375 6.74 20.31 -2.43
C ASP A 375 7.55 19.87 -3.64
N LEU A 376 7.51 18.57 -3.96
CA LEU A 376 8.21 18.08 -5.15
C LEU A 376 7.62 18.67 -6.43
N ILE A 377 6.29 18.75 -6.54
CA ILE A 377 5.63 19.39 -7.69
C ILE A 377 6.08 20.85 -7.81
N ARG A 378 6.08 21.62 -6.71
CA ARG A 378 6.57 23.01 -6.67
C ARG A 378 8.03 23.10 -7.14
N ASN A 379 8.90 22.23 -6.63
CA ASN A 379 10.32 22.21 -6.99
C ASN A 379 10.56 21.86 -8.47
N LEU A 380 9.74 21.00 -9.07
CA LEU A 380 9.89 20.58 -10.45
C LEU A 380 9.27 21.57 -11.46
N THR A 381 8.24 22.32 -11.05
CA THR A 381 7.46 23.18 -11.95
C THR A 381 7.66 24.67 -11.71
N GLY A 382 8.16 25.07 -10.54
CA GLY A 382 8.23 26.48 -10.12
C GLY A 382 6.86 27.08 -9.77
N VAL A 383 5.77 26.29 -9.82
CA VAL A 383 4.42 26.76 -9.50
C VAL A 383 4.15 26.56 -8.02
N SER A 384 3.72 27.61 -7.33
CA SER A 384 3.26 27.50 -5.94
C SER A 384 1.87 26.88 -5.91
N LEU A 385 1.75 25.83 -5.12
CA LEU A 385 0.50 25.09 -4.89
C LEU A 385 -0.12 25.50 -3.57
#